data_092f8917503d1f604815a579dd391339
#
_entry.id   092f8917503d1f604815a579dd391339
#
_cell.length_a   1.000
_cell.length_b   1.000
_cell.length_c   1.000
_cell.angle_alpha   90.00
_cell.angle_beta   90.00
_cell.angle_gamma   90.00
#
_symmetry.space_group_name_H-M   'P 1'
#
loop_
_entity.id
_entity.type
_entity.pdbx_description
1 polymer ?
#
loop_
_entity_poly.entity_id
_entity_poly.type
_entity_poly.pdbx_seq_one_letter_code
_entity_poly.pdbx_strand_id
1 'polypeptide(L)'
;NVDGFEGDIKLEEFKGGQSNPTYKVITPNQSYVLRRKPPGKLLKSAHAVDREYKVITGLNKTDVPVPKSYALCEDDDVIGTAFYLMEFKDGRVLWDAAMESSDKEEASGVYKSMNDSMAKLHLVNPNEIGLEDFGKPGNYVGRQVSRWSKQYIDSETETIDSMNNLIDWLPKNLPSEKRTGIVHGDYSLTNVMIGKNDPNVITQLPRCIKLN
;
A
#
# COMPACT_ATOMS: atom_id res chain seq x y z
N ASN A 1 12.46 -0.49 -21.71
CA ASN A 1 13.70 0.22 -21.37
C ASN A 1 13.36 1.32 -20.37
N VAL A 2 14.16 1.46 -19.34
CA VAL A 2 14.06 2.54 -18.35
C VAL A 2 15.22 3.48 -18.61
N ASP A 3 14.92 4.76 -18.89
CA ASP A 3 15.95 5.75 -19.18
C ASP A 3 16.91 5.90 -17.98
N GLY A 4 18.22 5.87 -18.25
CA GLY A 4 19.26 5.93 -17.24
C GLY A 4 19.55 4.62 -16.51
N PHE A 5 18.92 3.51 -16.93
CA PHE A 5 19.21 2.18 -16.41
C PHE A 5 20.32 1.53 -17.25
N GLU A 6 21.57 1.89 -16.92
CA GLU A 6 22.77 1.49 -17.68
C GLU A 6 23.90 1.07 -16.73
N GLY A 7 24.83 0.25 -17.25
CA GLY A 7 26.04 -0.18 -16.54
C GLY A 7 25.83 -1.38 -15.60
N ASP A 8 26.83 -1.59 -14.75
CA ASP A 8 26.82 -2.70 -13.79
C ASP A 8 25.75 -2.49 -12.71
N ILE A 9 25.02 -3.57 -12.39
CA ILE A 9 23.93 -3.57 -11.44
C ILE A 9 24.34 -4.31 -10.17
N LYS A 10 24.16 -3.65 -9.02
CA LYS A 10 24.25 -4.30 -7.71
C LYS A 10 22.85 -4.42 -7.10
N LEU A 11 22.54 -5.60 -6.57
CA LEU A 11 21.28 -5.86 -5.86
C LEU A 11 21.52 -5.99 -4.37
N GLU A 12 20.70 -5.30 -3.58
CA GLU A 12 20.66 -5.41 -2.12
C GLU A 12 19.22 -5.72 -1.68
N GLU A 13 19.02 -6.79 -0.93
CA GLU A 13 17.71 -7.16 -0.44
C GLU A 13 17.34 -6.33 0.80
N PHE A 14 16.12 -5.77 0.83
CA PHE A 14 15.60 -5.14 2.04
C PHE A 14 15.19 -6.20 3.05
N LYS A 15 15.79 -6.16 4.24
CA LYS A 15 15.47 -7.08 5.34
C LYS A 15 14.18 -6.65 6.04
N GLY A 16 13.27 -7.62 6.28
CA GLY A 16 12.09 -7.48 7.16
C GLY A 16 10.74 -7.46 6.47
N GLY A 17 9.77 -8.13 7.09
CA GLY A 17 8.30 -8.01 6.99
C GLY A 17 7.65 -7.95 5.60
N GLN A 18 8.23 -8.57 4.61
CA GLN A 18 7.80 -8.33 3.24
C GLN A 18 6.91 -9.46 2.70
N SER A 19 5.66 -9.14 2.42
CA SER A 19 4.79 -10.04 1.65
C SER A 19 5.33 -10.27 0.22
N ASN A 20 5.96 -9.26 -0.38
CA ASN A 20 6.60 -9.32 -1.69
C ASN A 20 8.11 -9.04 -1.55
N PRO A 21 9.01 -9.90 -2.05
CA PRO A 21 10.44 -9.65 -2.04
C PRO A 21 10.76 -8.31 -2.72
N THR A 22 11.56 -7.51 -2.03
CA THR A 22 11.88 -6.13 -2.46
C THR A 22 13.39 -5.93 -2.40
N TYR A 23 13.95 -5.39 -3.47
CA TYR A 23 15.38 -5.20 -3.64
C TYR A 23 15.70 -3.75 -4.01
N LYS A 24 16.79 -3.24 -3.46
CA LYS A 24 17.42 -2.03 -3.98
C LYS A 24 18.28 -2.42 -5.17
N VAL A 25 18.04 -1.78 -6.30
CA VAL A 25 18.83 -1.91 -7.53
C VAL A 25 19.71 -0.68 -7.63
N ILE A 26 21.00 -0.87 -7.56
CA ILE A 26 22.01 0.21 -7.60
C ILE A 26 22.66 0.15 -8.97
N THR A 27 22.58 1.25 -9.71
CA THR A 27 23.30 1.50 -10.94
C THR A 27 24.34 2.60 -10.73
N PRO A 28 25.27 2.84 -11.65
CA PRO A 28 26.24 3.94 -11.50
C PRO A 28 25.61 5.32 -11.35
N ASN A 29 24.44 5.53 -11.92
CA ASN A 29 23.79 6.85 -11.99
C ASN A 29 22.77 7.08 -10.85
N GLN A 30 22.03 6.04 -10.45
CA GLN A 30 20.98 6.17 -9.42
C GLN A 30 20.58 4.81 -8.84
N SER A 31 19.71 4.84 -7.84
CA SER A 31 19.15 3.65 -7.24
C SER A 31 17.65 3.55 -7.53
N TYR A 32 17.17 2.31 -7.66
CA TYR A 32 15.77 1.96 -7.85
C TYR A 32 15.31 0.96 -6.81
N VAL A 33 14.02 0.71 -6.74
CA VAL A 33 13.44 -0.40 -5.99
C VAL A 33 12.77 -1.35 -6.97
N LEU A 34 13.20 -2.62 -6.94
CA LEU A 34 12.56 -3.72 -7.62
C LEU A 34 11.69 -4.49 -6.63
N ARG A 35 10.42 -4.66 -6.95
CA ARG A 35 9.48 -5.43 -6.13
C ARG A 35 8.84 -6.51 -6.98
N ARG A 36 8.93 -7.77 -6.52
CA ARG A 36 8.46 -8.95 -7.28
C ARG A 36 7.46 -9.78 -6.49
N LYS A 37 6.69 -10.59 -7.19
CA LYS A 37 5.90 -11.66 -6.54
C LYS A 37 6.85 -12.68 -5.90
N PRO A 38 6.50 -13.27 -4.74
CA PRO A 38 7.26 -14.40 -4.22
C PRO A 38 7.16 -15.59 -5.18
N PRO A 39 8.16 -16.48 -5.20
CA PRO A 39 8.11 -17.69 -6.02
C PRO A 39 7.07 -18.68 -5.47
N GLY A 40 6.52 -19.54 -6.35
CA GLY A 40 5.63 -20.62 -5.99
C GLY A 40 4.15 -20.37 -6.28
N LYS A 41 3.29 -21.30 -5.86
CA LYS A 41 1.84 -21.20 -6.06
C LYS A 41 1.24 -20.20 -5.05
N LEU A 42 0.77 -19.09 -5.55
CA LEU A 42 0.16 -18.03 -4.74
C LEU A 42 -1.37 -18.12 -4.78
N LEU A 43 -2.03 -17.66 -3.70
CA LEU A 43 -3.47 -17.47 -3.71
C LEU A 43 -3.83 -16.40 -4.75
N LYS A 44 -4.93 -16.63 -5.47
CA LYS A 44 -5.46 -15.71 -6.47
C LYS A 44 -5.70 -14.34 -5.80
N SER A 45 -5.14 -13.28 -6.32
CA SER A 45 -5.12 -11.91 -5.76
C SER A 45 -4.16 -11.62 -4.59
N ALA A 46 -3.44 -12.59 -4.06
CA ALA A 46 -2.32 -12.30 -3.16
C ALA A 46 -1.11 -11.84 -3.97
N HIS A 47 -0.34 -10.90 -3.43
CA HIS A 47 0.92 -10.46 -4.04
C HIS A 47 0.79 -9.84 -5.45
N ALA A 48 -0.30 -9.12 -5.72
CA ALA A 48 -0.62 -8.54 -7.02
C ALA A 48 0.25 -7.30 -7.32
N VAL A 49 1.48 -7.51 -7.79
CA VAL A 49 2.43 -6.42 -8.11
C VAL A 49 1.96 -5.54 -9.27
N ASP A 50 1.20 -6.09 -10.21
CA ASP A 50 0.49 -5.39 -11.28
C ASP A 50 -0.49 -4.35 -10.72
N ARG A 51 -1.27 -4.72 -9.70
CA ARG A 51 -2.19 -3.81 -9.03
C ARG A 51 -1.45 -2.72 -8.23
N GLU A 52 -0.38 -3.09 -7.53
CA GLU A 52 0.47 -2.12 -6.84
C GLU A 52 1.03 -1.09 -7.84
N TYR A 53 1.59 -1.55 -8.95
CA TYR A 53 2.11 -0.70 -10.01
C TYR A 53 1.04 0.22 -10.63
N LYS A 54 -0.15 -0.31 -10.93
CA LYS A 54 -1.27 0.46 -11.48
C LYS A 54 -1.65 1.63 -10.56
N VAL A 55 -1.74 1.37 -9.25
CA VAL A 55 -2.07 2.41 -8.27
C VAL A 55 -0.98 3.47 -8.17
N ILE A 56 0.30 3.06 -8.05
CA ILE A 56 1.43 4.02 -7.99
C ILE A 56 1.41 4.91 -9.24
N THR A 57 1.26 4.29 -10.40
CA THR A 57 1.26 5.02 -11.69
C THR A 57 0.10 6.02 -11.79
N GLY A 58 -1.08 5.65 -11.31
CA GLY A 58 -2.20 6.57 -11.21
C GLY A 58 -1.91 7.73 -10.25
N LEU A 59 -1.43 7.42 -9.05
CA LEU A 59 -1.14 8.41 -8.02
C LEU A 59 0.07 9.31 -8.34
N ASN A 60 0.98 8.91 -9.23
CA ASN A 60 2.05 9.79 -9.73
C ASN A 60 1.53 11.05 -10.45
N LYS A 61 0.25 11.09 -10.79
CA LYS A 61 -0.42 12.27 -11.39
C LYS A 61 -1.01 13.22 -10.35
N THR A 62 -0.76 12.99 -9.08
CA THR A 62 -1.37 13.71 -7.94
C THR A 62 -0.32 14.17 -6.94
N ASP A 63 -0.75 14.94 -5.93
CA ASP A 63 0.13 15.39 -4.83
C ASP A 63 0.29 14.33 -3.70
N VAL A 64 -0.23 13.12 -3.89
CA VAL A 64 -0.03 12.03 -2.94
C VAL A 64 1.42 11.55 -3.01
N PRO A 65 2.15 11.52 -1.88
CA PRO A 65 3.55 11.12 -1.88
C PRO A 65 3.70 9.61 -2.12
N VAL A 66 3.90 9.22 -3.37
CA VAL A 66 4.21 7.85 -3.79
C VAL A 66 5.50 7.85 -4.61
N PRO A 67 6.26 6.72 -4.65
CA PRO A 67 7.45 6.65 -5.49
C PRO A 67 7.06 6.74 -6.96
N LYS A 68 7.93 7.32 -7.79
CA LYS A 68 7.74 7.31 -9.25
C LYS A 68 7.79 5.86 -9.74
N SER A 69 6.80 5.45 -10.53
CA SER A 69 6.80 4.15 -11.23
C SER A 69 7.58 4.26 -12.52
N TYR A 70 8.38 3.23 -12.85
CA TYR A 70 9.18 3.21 -14.08
C TYR A 70 8.72 2.14 -15.05
N ALA A 71 8.63 0.88 -14.62
CA ALA A 71 8.30 -0.23 -15.49
C ALA A 71 7.60 -1.36 -14.72
N LEU A 72 6.67 -2.04 -15.40
CA LEU A 72 6.08 -3.31 -14.99
C LEU A 72 6.51 -4.38 -15.98
N CYS A 73 6.92 -5.53 -15.49
CA CYS A 73 7.18 -6.74 -16.27
C CYS A 73 6.29 -7.87 -15.75
N GLU A 74 5.43 -8.37 -16.62
CA GLU A 74 4.53 -9.49 -16.32
C GLU A 74 5.01 -10.79 -16.98
N ASP A 75 6.15 -10.74 -17.66
CA ASP A 75 6.79 -11.88 -18.31
C ASP A 75 7.66 -12.63 -17.29
N ASP A 76 7.22 -13.83 -16.93
CA ASP A 76 7.92 -14.68 -15.97
C ASP A 76 9.24 -15.20 -16.49
N ASP A 77 9.48 -15.20 -17.83
CA ASP A 77 10.74 -15.68 -18.43
C ASP A 77 11.92 -14.74 -18.13
N VAL A 78 11.67 -13.50 -17.69
CA VAL A 78 12.73 -12.51 -17.43
C VAL A 78 13.48 -12.79 -16.13
N ILE A 79 12.75 -12.94 -14.99
CA ILE A 79 13.34 -13.23 -13.66
C ILE A 79 12.58 -14.30 -12.89
N GLY A 80 11.78 -15.11 -13.55
CA GLY A 80 10.99 -16.19 -12.95
C GLY A 80 9.68 -15.75 -12.30
N THR A 81 9.30 -14.48 -12.37
CA THR A 81 8.05 -13.95 -11.80
C THR A 81 7.82 -12.50 -12.21
N ALA A 82 6.57 -12.07 -12.22
CA ALA A 82 6.22 -10.68 -12.46
C ALA A 82 6.83 -9.74 -11.40
N PHE A 83 7.28 -8.57 -11.84
CA PHE A 83 7.90 -7.53 -11.00
C PHE A 83 7.63 -6.13 -11.54
N TYR A 84 7.87 -5.13 -10.71
CA TYR A 84 7.92 -3.74 -11.17
C TYR A 84 9.12 -2.99 -10.58
N LEU A 85 9.48 -1.90 -11.28
CA LEU A 85 10.52 -0.98 -10.89
C LEU A 85 9.91 0.35 -10.47
N MET A 86 10.38 0.89 -9.35
CA MET A 86 9.99 2.21 -8.86
C MET A 86 11.20 2.98 -8.33
N GLU A 87 11.00 4.25 -8.07
CA GLU A 87 11.99 5.16 -7.49
C GLU A 87 12.44 4.69 -6.11
N PHE A 88 13.75 4.76 -5.87
CA PHE A 88 14.30 4.62 -4.51
C PHE A 88 14.21 5.98 -3.80
N LYS A 89 13.48 6.01 -2.70
CA LYS A 89 13.45 7.15 -1.78
C LYS A 89 14.36 6.86 -0.58
N ASP A 90 15.21 7.82 -0.24
CA ASP A 90 16.06 7.72 0.94
C ASP A 90 15.35 8.32 2.15
N GLY A 91 14.99 7.47 3.10
CA GLY A 91 14.23 7.84 4.28
C GLY A 91 14.29 6.78 5.37
N ARG A 92 13.48 6.95 6.39
CA ARG A 92 13.38 6.03 7.52
C ARG A 92 11.94 5.52 7.67
N VAL A 93 11.80 4.28 8.07
CA VAL A 93 10.53 3.68 8.50
C VAL A 93 10.54 3.62 10.03
N LEU A 94 9.48 4.11 10.64
CA LEU A 94 9.33 4.11 12.09
C LEU A 94 8.58 2.84 12.50
N TRP A 95 9.27 1.96 13.21
CA TRP A 95 8.72 0.68 13.66
C TRP A 95 7.98 0.78 15.00
N ASP A 96 8.33 1.78 15.80
CA ASP A 96 7.65 2.08 17.05
C ASP A 96 6.53 3.09 16.84
N ALA A 97 5.27 2.65 17.01
CA ALA A 97 4.10 3.50 16.86
C ALA A 97 3.96 4.54 18.00
N ALA A 98 4.53 4.26 19.17
CA ALA A 98 4.52 5.20 20.28
C ALA A 98 5.55 6.33 20.11
N MET A 99 6.55 6.12 19.24
CA MET A 99 7.64 7.07 18.99
C MET A 99 8.35 7.51 20.29
N GLU A 100 8.54 6.56 21.23
CA GLU A 100 9.12 6.85 22.56
C GLU A 100 10.53 7.46 22.50
N SER A 101 11.29 7.16 21.43
CA SER A 101 12.61 7.72 21.20
C SER A 101 12.62 9.11 20.55
N SER A 102 11.46 9.61 20.12
CA SER A 102 11.30 10.92 19.47
C SER A 102 10.85 11.98 20.48
N ASP A 103 11.26 13.21 20.25
CA ASP A 103 10.68 14.31 21.01
C ASP A 103 9.23 14.61 20.57
N LYS A 104 8.56 15.43 21.36
CA LYS A 104 7.13 15.77 21.14
C LYS A 104 6.91 16.51 19.82
N GLU A 105 7.85 17.32 19.40
CA GLU A 105 7.77 18.14 18.19
C GLU A 105 7.91 17.24 16.95
N GLU A 106 8.88 16.35 16.95
CA GLU A 106 9.05 15.34 15.90
C GLU A 106 7.83 14.44 15.77
N ALA A 107 7.35 13.87 16.87
CA ALA A 107 6.18 13.00 16.87
C ALA A 107 4.93 13.73 16.33
N SER A 108 4.69 14.96 16.78
CA SER A 108 3.60 15.79 16.28
C SER A 108 3.73 16.07 14.79
N GLY A 109 4.93 16.40 14.32
CA GLY A 109 5.22 16.66 12.90
C GLY A 109 4.94 15.43 12.02
N VAL A 110 5.38 14.25 12.45
CA VAL A 110 5.16 12.98 11.73
C VAL A 110 3.66 12.68 11.60
N TYR A 111 2.91 12.72 12.70
CA TYR A 111 1.47 12.41 12.65
C TYR A 111 0.68 13.47 11.87
N LYS A 112 1.08 14.74 11.93
CA LYS A 112 0.46 15.79 11.11
C LYS A 112 0.71 15.53 9.62
N SER A 113 1.93 15.19 9.24
CA SER A 113 2.29 14.87 7.86
C SER A 113 1.60 13.60 7.35
N MET A 114 1.46 12.59 8.19
CA MET A 114 0.67 11.40 7.87
C MET A 114 -0.80 11.77 7.61
N ASN A 115 -1.40 12.57 8.47
CA ASN A 115 -2.79 13.01 8.29
C ASN A 115 -2.98 13.81 6.99
N ASP A 116 -2.06 14.72 6.66
CA ASP A 116 -2.08 15.47 5.41
C ASP A 116 -2.00 14.54 4.18
N SER A 117 -1.07 13.59 4.21
CA SER A 117 -0.91 12.62 3.14
C SER A 117 -2.15 11.72 2.97
N MET A 118 -2.77 11.30 4.06
CA MET A 118 -4.02 10.54 4.04
C MET A 118 -5.18 11.36 3.49
N ALA A 119 -5.27 12.63 3.87
CA ALA A 119 -6.29 13.55 3.33
C ALA A 119 -6.12 13.73 1.81
N LYS A 120 -4.88 13.94 1.34
CA LYS A 120 -4.59 14.00 -0.10
C LYS A 120 -5.04 12.73 -0.81
N LEU A 121 -4.71 11.55 -0.28
CA LEU A 121 -5.14 10.26 -0.86
C LEU A 121 -6.66 10.14 -0.95
N HIS A 122 -7.38 10.51 0.10
CA HIS A 122 -8.83 10.43 0.14
C HIS A 122 -9.51 11.46 -0.79
N LEU A 123 -8.84 12.55 -1.13
CA LEU A 123 -9.36 13.57 -2.05
C LEU A 123 -9.18 13.19 -3.52
N VAL A 124 -8.35 12.22 -3.84
CA VAL A 124 -8.16 11.77 -5.23
C VAL A 124 -9.45 11.23 -5.82
N ASN A 125 -9.77 11.67 -7.03
CA ASN A 125 -10.83 11.08 -7.85
C ASN A 125 -10.23 9.91 -8.66
N PRO A 126 -10.62 8.65 -8.39
CA PRO A 126 -10.06 7.48 -9.09
C PRO A 126 -10.23 7.55 -10.61
N ASN A 127 -11.33 8.13 -11.10
CA ASN A 127 -11.62 8.21 -12.53
C ASN A 127 -10.66 9.14 -13.30
N GLU A 128 -10.12 10.17 -12.64
CA GLU A 128 -9.21 11.12 -13.25
C GLU A 128 -7.78 10.58 -13.41
N ILE A 129 -7.44 9.50 -12.70
CA ILE A 129 -6.10 8.92 -12.70
C ILE A 129 -6.02 7.52 -13.31
N GLY A 130 -7.12 7.02 -13.91
CA GLY A 130 -7.18 5.73 -14.59
C GLY A 130 -7.34 4.55 -13.64
N LEU A 131 -8.05 4.75 -12.53
CA LEU A 131 -8.36 3.72 -11.52
C LEU A 131 -9.86 3.43 -11.39
N GLU A 132 -10.68 3.79 -12.37
CA GLU A 132 -12.13 3.59 -12.38
C GLU A 132 -12.54 2.12 -12.25
N ASP A 133 -11.75 1.20 -12.78
CA ASP A 133 -11.94 -0.25 -12.74
C ASP A 133 -11.10 -0.97 -11.67
N PHE A 134 -10.34 -0.21 -10.85
CA PHE A 134 -9.43 -0.79 -9.84
C PHE A 134 -10.16 -1.56 -8.74
N GLY A 135 -11.42 -1.23 -8.46
CA GLY A 135 -12.31 -1.89 -7.50
C GLY A 135 -13.75 -1.88 -7.97
N LYS A 136 -14.62 -2.44 -7.15
CA LYS A 136 -16.08 -2.38 -7.40
C LYS A 136 -16.64 -1.17 -6.66
N PRO A 137 -17.07 -0.11 -7.34
CA PRO A 137 -17.70 1.03 -6.69
C PRO A 137 -19.02 0.60 -6.02
N GLY A 138 -19.39 1.32 -4.98
CA GLY A 138 -20.63 1.11 -4.22
C GLY A 138 -20.61 -0.11 -3.28
N ASN A 139 -21.39 -0.02 -2.20
CA ASN A 139 -21.55 -1.04 -1.17
C ASN A 139 -20.25 -1.62 -0.60
N TYR A 140 -19.21 -0.77 -0.42
CA TYR A 140 -17.94 -1.24 0.15
C TYR A 140 -18.12 -1.74 1.58
N VAL A 141 -18.79 -0.97 2.45
CA VAL A 141 -19.02 -1.34 3.85
C VAL A 141 -19.79 -2.64 3.95
N GLY A 142 -20.86 -2.80 3.18
CA GLY A 142 -21.66 -4.04 3.15
C GLY A 142 -20.82 -5.26 2.74
N ARG A 143 -19.96 -5.11 1.72
CA ARG A 143 -19.04 -6.18 1.32
C ARG A 143 -18.01 -6.51 2.40
N GLN A 144 -17.50 -5.51 3.15
CA GLN A 144 -16.59 -5.78 4.26
C GLN A 144 -17.29 -6.50 5.40
N VAL A 145 -18.48 -6.03 5.81
CA VAL A 145 -19.30 -6.70 6.84
C VAL A 145 -19.54 -8.15 6.45
N SER A 146 -20.03 -8.42 5.26
CA SER A 146 -20.29 -9.78 4.79
C SER A 146 -19.04 -10.68 4.80
N ARG A 147 -17.90 -10.14 4.31
CA ARG A 147 -16.61 -10.87 4.27
C ARG A 147 -16.14 -11.23 5.69
N TRP A 148 -16.09 -10.24 6.57
CA TRP A 148 -15.54 -10.43 7.91
C TRP A 148 -16.46 -11.25 8.81
N SER A 149 -17.79 -11.11 8.66
CA SER A 149 -18.75 -11.98 9.34
C SER A 149 -18.57 -13.44 8.94
N LYS A 150 -18.45 -13.70 7.62
CA LYS A 150 -18.19 -15.05 7.14
C LYS A 150 -16.87 -15.60 7.68
N GLN A 151 -15.79 -14.81 7.64
CA GLN A 151 -14.48 -15.25 8.12
C GLN A 151 -14.50 -15.54 9.63
N TYR A 152 -15.21 -14.73 10.41
CA TYR A 152 -15.40 -14.98 11.84
C TYR A 152 -16.11 -16.32 12.08
N ILE A 153 -17.25 -16.54 11.44
CA ILE A 153 -18.01 -17.78 11.55
C ILE A 153 -17.19 -19.01 11.15
N ASP A 154 -16.44 -18.91 10.03
CA ASP A 154 -15.59 -19.99 9.53
C ASP A 154 -14.40 -20.31 10.48
N SER A 155 -14.02 -19.39 11.38
CA SER A 155 -12.91 -19.52 12.33
C SER A 155 -13.34 -19.55 13.79
N GLU A 156 -14.65 -19.58 14.08
CA GLU A 156 -15.19 -19.58 15.45
C GLU A 156 -14.73 -20.83 16.21
N THR A 157 -14.16 -20.63 17.38
CA THR A 157 -13.73 -21.70 18.30
C THR A 157 -14.60 -21.78 19.54
N GLU A 158 -15.31 -20.71 19.86
CA GLU A 158 -16.27 -20.59 20.96
C GLU A 158 -17.36 -19.58 20.60
N THR A 159 -18.55 -19.78 21.13
CA THR A 159 -19.68 -18.88 20.88
C THR A 159 -19.57 -17.60 21.72
N ILE A 160 -19.51 -16.45 21.05
CA ILE A 160 -19.50 -15.12 21.68
C ILE A 160 -20.80 -14.41 21.28
N ASP A 161 -21.77 -14.34 22.20
CA ASP A 161 -23.10 -13.78 21.93
C ASP A 161 -23.05 -12.33 21.41
N SER A 162 -22.16 -11.51 21.94
CA SER A 162 -21.98 -10.13 21.47
C SER A 162 -21.51 -10.05 20.02
N MET A 163 -20.69 -11.00 19.55
CA MET A 163 -20.26 -11.08 18.15
C MET A 163 -21.43 -11.50 17.26
N ASN A 164 -22.22 -12.50 17.66
CA ASN A 164 -23.40 -12.93 16.91
C ASN A 164 -24.42 -11.80 16.77
N ASN A 165 -24.69 -11.09 17.88
CA ASN A 165 -25.55 -9.91 17.87
C ASN A 165 -25.02 -8.81 16.93
N LEU A 166 -23.69 -8.58 16.89
CA LEU A 166 -23.08 -7.61 16.01
C LEU A 166 -23.18 -8.00 14.54
N ILE A 167 -22.98 -9.28 14.23
CA ILE A 167 -23.12 -9.85 12.87
C ILE A 167 -24.55 -9.65 12.34
N ASP A 168 -25.55 -9.79 13.22
CA ASP A 168 -26.96 -9.58 12.85
C ASP A 168 -27.35 -8.10 12.75
N TRP A 169 -26.69 -7.24 13.52
CA TRP A 169 -27.01 -5.82 13.59
C TRP A 169 -26.37 -5.02 12.44
N LEU A 170 -25.11 -5.29 12.12
CA LEU A 170 -24.33 -4.50 11.14
C LEU A 170 -25.02 -4.44 9.76
N PRO A 171 -25.52 -5.54 9.14
CA PRO A 171 -26.16 -5.45 7.83
C PRO A 171 -27.42 -4.57 7.80
N LYS A 172 -28.09 -4.42 8.94
CA LYS A 172 -29.33 -3.61 9.09
C LYS A 172 -29.01 -2.13 9.34
N ASN A 173 -27.75 -1.80 9.66
CA ASN A 173 -27.34 -0.48 10.10
C ASN A 173 -26.12 0.04 9.28
N LEU A 174 -26.05 -0.33 8.02
CA LEU A 174 -24.97 0.14 7.13
C LEU A 174 -25.11 1.66 6.89
N PRO A 175 -24.00 2.40 6.92
CA PRO A 175 -24.01 3.81 6.55
C PRO A 175 -24.30 3.98 5.05
N SER A 176 -24.97 5.08 4.69
CA SER A 176 -25.11 5.45 3.28
C SER A 176 -23.76 5.85 2.70
N GLU A 177 -23.37 5.25 1.60
CA GLU A 177 -22.16 5.64 0.87
C GLU A 177 -22.40 6.95 0.12
N LYS A 178 -21.57 7.96 0.41
CA LYS A 178 -21.69 9.29 -0.19
C LYS A 178 -20.69 9.56 -1.29
N ARG A 179 -19.60 8.80 -1.33
CA ARG A 179 -18.46 9.04 -2.22
C ARG A 179 -17.65 7.76 -2.41
N THR A 180 -17.21 7.53 -3.65
CA THR A 180 -16.14 6.55 -3.94
C THR A 180 -14.80 7.24 -3.86
N GLY A 181 -13.85 6.65 -3.17
CA GLY A 181 -12.51 7.19 -2.99
C GLY A 181 -11.46 6.09 -2.83
N ILE A 182 -10.21 6.49 -2.79
CA ILE A 182 -9.09 5.59 -2.56
C ILE A 182 -8.84 5.51 -1.05
N VAL A 183 -8.73 4.31 -0.52
CA VAL A 183 -8.34 4.06 0.88
C VAL A 183 -7.07 3.22 0.94
N HIS A 184 -6.17 3.54 1.85
CA HIS A 184 -4.92 2.79 2.02
C HIS A 184 -5.16 1.38 2.58
N GLY A 185 -6.11 1.22 3.48
CA GLY A 185 -6.50 -0.08 4.06
C GLY A 185 -5.57 -0.66 5.12
N ASP A 186 -4.35 -0.11 5.28
CA ASP A 186 -3.37 -0.48 6.30
C ASP A 186 -2.40 0.70 6.54
N TYR A 187 -2.96 1.87 6.90
CA TYR A 187 -2.21 3.10 7.07
C TYR A 187 -1.59 3.18 8.46
N SER A 188 -0.30 2.93 8.53
CA SER A 188 0.49 2.92 9.77
C SER A 188 1.88 3.49 9.54
N LEU A 189 2.60 3.83 10.61
CA LEU A 189 4.00 4.30 10.55
C LEU A 189 4.92 3.33 9.82
N THR A 190 4.67 2.02 9.93
CA THR A 190 5.47 0.98 9.27
C THR A 190 5.22 0.89 7.76
N ASN A 191 4.16 1.53 7.26
CA ASN A 191 3.78 1.54 5.85
C ASN A 191 3.97 2.91 5.18
N VAL A 192 4.64 3.82 5.86
CA VAL A 192 5.08 5.11 5.31
C VAL A 192 6.58 5.29 5.54
N MET A 193 7.20 6.07 4.68
CA MET A 193 8.60 6.44 4.81
C MET A 193 8.68 7.94 5.12
N ILE A 194 9.43 8.28 6.15
CA ILE A 194 9.63 9.64 6.64
C ILE A 194 11.01 10.13 6.19
N GLY A 195 11.16 11.41 5.93
CA GLY A 195 12.45 12.02 5.64
C GLY A 195 13.46 11.77 6.76
N LYS A 196 14.76 11.67 6.42
CA LYS A 196 15.81 11.36 7.41
C LYS A 196 15.88 12.39 8.53
N ASN A 197 15.80 13.67 8.17
CA ASN A 197 15.92 14.81 9.09
C ASN A 197 14.69 15.73 9.03
N ASP A 198 13.55 15.19 8.59
CA ASP A 198 12.34 15.92 8.31
C ASP A 198 11.15 15.03 8.70
N PRO A 199 10.17 15.54 9.48
CA PRO A 199 8.98 14.76 9.86
C PRO A 199 8.03 14.48 8.70
N ASN A 200 8.29 15.02 7.51
CA ASN A 200 7.39 14.85 6.38
C ASN A 200 7.39 13.42 5.81
N VAL A 201 6.21 12.93 5.48
CA VAL A 201 6.04 11.71 4.69
C VAL A 201 6.59 11.95 3.30
N ILE A 202 7.63 11.21 2.92
CA ILE A 202 8.26 11.29 1.61
C ILE A 202 7.74 10.25 0.64
N THR A 203 7.15 9.17 1.16
CA THR A 203 6.45 8.19 0.34
C THR A 203 5.56 7.27 1.17
N GLN A 204 4.48 6.80 0.55
CA GLN A 204 3.60 5.77 1.09
C GLN A 204 3.86 4.44 0.36
N LEU A 205 3.82 3.34 1.10
CA LEU A 205 3.95 2.02 0.52
C LEU A 205 2.57 1.49 0.13
N PRO A 206 2.28 1.24 -1.15
CA PRO A 206 0.94 0.93 -1.64
C PRO A 206 0.50 -0.53 -1.40
N ARG A 207 0.76 -1.06 -0.20
CA ARG A 207 0.52 -2.48 0.10
C ARG A 207 -0.95 -2.90 0.11
N CYS A 208 -1.86 -2.01 0.48
CA CYS A 208 -3.25 -2.34 0.74
C CYS A 208 -4.25 -1.33 0.17
N ILE A 209 -3.91 -0.60 -0.89
CA ILE A 209 -4.81 0.40 -1.48
C ILE A 209 -6.05 -0.26 -2.08
N LYS A 210 -7.22 0.30 -1.78
CA LYS A 210 -8.54 -0.16 -2.23
C LYS A 210 -9.37 1.01 -2.72
N LEU A 211 -10.33 0.74 -3.60
CA LEU A 211 -11.45 1.65 -3.86
C LEU A 211 -12.58 1.37 -2.87
N ASN A 212 -13.07 2.44 -2.26
CA ASN A 212 -14.23 2.44 -1.39
C ASN A 212 -15.45 2.96 -2.16
#